data_b017fe345a93e7be5c1255afd06ea7f3
#
_entry.id   b017fe345a93e7be5c1255afd06ea7f3
#
_cell.length_a   1.000
_cell.length_b   1.000
_cell.length_c   1.000
_cell.angle_alpha   90.00
_cell.angle_beta   90.00
_cell.angle_gamma   90.00
#
_symmetry.space_group_name_H-M   'P 1'
#
loop_
_entity.id
_entity.type
_entity.pdbx_description
1 polymer ?
#
loop_
_entity_poly.entity_id
_entity_poly.type
_entity_poly.pdbx_seq_one_letter_code
_entity_poly.pdbx_strand_id
1 'polypeptide(L)'
;MTIGRTLDSDPIEEARRQWVAHGWEDAADGMAAVTSIVRAQQIVLQRIDTVLRPLDLTFARYEILTLLSFTKHGSLPMTKMGALLQVHPTSVTSAVDRLEGQGFVERLPHPTDRRAVLASITESGRTRALAATAALNGQVFEQLGITEHQVNQLRTVLRALRANAGDF
;
A
#
# COMPACT_ATOMS: atom_id res chain seq x y z
N MET A 1 -18.48 7.22 9.09
CA MET A 1 -18.79 8.31 8.12
C MET A 1 -19.25 7.64 6.85
N THR A 2 -20.53 7.72 6.55
CA THR A 2 -21.19 7.03 5.45
C THR A 2 -20.61 7.56 4.14
N ILE A 3 -20.02 6.68 3.32
CA ILE A 3 -19.65 7.02 1.94
C ILE A 3 -20.93 7.44 1.24
N GLY A 4 -20.89 8.62 0.67
CA GLY A 4 -22.01 9.33 0.13
C GLY A 4 -22.91 8.49 -0.79
N ARG A 5 -24.14 8.94 -0.85
CA ARG A 5 -25.22 8.54 -1.75
C ARG A 5 -24.72 7.82 -3.01
N THR A 6 -25.14 6.58 -3.18
CA THR A 6 -24.92 5.85 -4.42
C THR A 6 -25.46 6.72 -5.57
N LEU A 7 -24.61 7.08 -6.51
CA LEU A 7 -25.02 7.83 -7.69
C LEU A 7 -25.70 6.86 -8.65
N ASP A 8 -26.71 7.33 -9.38
CA ASP A 8 -27.47 6.51 -10.34
C ASP A 8 -26.64 6.14 -11.59
N SER A 9 -25.46 6.77 -11.77
CA SER A 9 -24.54 6.52 -12.88
C SER A 9 -23.07 6.63 -12.40
N ASP A 10 -22.17 5.99 -13.15
CA ASP A 10 -20.73 6.14 -12.92
C ASP A 10 -20.26 7.55 -13.31
N PRO A 11 -19.79 8.37 -12.37
CA PRO A 11 -19.35 9.74 -12.65
C PRO A 11 -18.10 9.80 -13.52
N ILE A 12 -17.28 8.74 -13.54
CA ILE A 12 -16.07 8.68 -14.40
C ILE A 12 -16.51 8.44 -15.85
N GLU A 13 -17.47 7.57 -16.07
CA GLU A 13 -18.01 7.35 -17.42
C GLU A 13 -18.79 8.58 -17.92
N GLU A 14 -19.46 9.31 -17.04
CA GLU A 14 -20.04 10.60 -17.41
C GLU A 14 -18.98 11.61 -17.80
N ALA A 15 -17.90 11.74 -17.03
CA ALA A 15 -16.78 12.60 -17.38
C ALA A 15 -16.16 12.20 -18.72
N ARG A 16 -16.01 10.91 -18.99
CA ARG A 16 -15.53 10.40 -20.28
C ARG A 16 -16.39 10.88 -21.44
N ARG A 17 -17.73 10.80 -21.31
CA ARG A 17 -18.66 11.30 -22.32
C ARG A 17 -18.51 12.82 -22.55
N GLN A 18 -18.31 13.59 -21.47
CA GLN A 18 -18.06 15.03 -21.58
C GLN A 18 -16.75 15.35 -22.31
N TRP A 19 -15.68 14.54 -22.08
CA TRP A 19 -14.41 14.68 -22.83
C TRP A 19 -14.62 14.52 -24.33
N VAL A 20 -15.35 13.47 -24.75
CA VAL A 20 -15.71 13.25 -26.15
C VAL A 20 -16.55 14.42 -26.71
N ALA A 21 -17.57 14.88 -25.97
CA ALA A 21 -18.42 15.98 -26.39
C ALA A 21 -17.68 17.33 -26.56
N HIS A 22 -16.52 17.50 -25.89
CA HIS A 22 -15.66 18.68 -26.02
C HIS A 22 -14.54 18.52 -27.05
N GLY A 23 -14.53 17.44 -27.84
CA GLY A 23 -13.53 17.20 -28.89
C GLY A 23 -12.19 16.64 -28.37
N TRP A 24 -12.17 16.02 -27.17
CA TRP A 24 -10.99 15.41 -26.57
C TRP A 24 -11.09 13.88 -26.56
N GLU A 25 -11.65 13.30 -27.57
CA GLU A 25 -11.91 11.86 -27.70
C GLU A 25 -10.63 11.02 -27.59
N ASP A 26 -9.51 11.47 -28.16
CA ASP A 26 -8.21 10.76 -28.10
C ASP A 26 -7.69 10.61 -26.67
N ALA A 27 -8.07 11.50 -25.76
CA ALA A 27 -7.66 11.48 -24.34
C ALA A 27 -8.72 10.87 -23.40
N ALA A 28 -9.96 10.67 -23.86
CA ALA A 28 -11.09 10.34 -23.01
C ALA A 28 -10.90 9.02 -22.24
N ASP A 29 -10.42 7.97 -22.92
CA ASP A 29 -10.17 6.65 -22.31
C ASP A 29 -8.99 6.71 -21.33
N GLY A 30 -7.94 7.44 -21.65
CA GLY A 30 -6.79 7.67 -20.77
C GLY A 30 -7.20 8.42 -19.50
N MET A 31 -7.99 9.48 -19.63
CA MET A 31 -8.55 10.24 -18.50
C MET A 31 -9.39 9.32 -17.60
N ALA A 32 -10.30 8.55 -18.17
CA ALA A 32 -11.16 7.64 -17.42
C ALA A 32 -10.34 6.57 -16.67
N ALA A 33 -9.30 5.98 -17.32
CA ALA A 33 -8.42 5.01 -16.72
C ALA A 33 -7.64 5.62 -15.53
N VAL A 34 -7.02 6.78 -15.71
CA VAL A 34 -6.27 7.47 -14.64
C VAL A 34 -7.18 7.82 -13.46
N THR A 35 -8.35 8.38 -13.72
CA THR A 35 -9.32 8.74 -12.68
C THR A 35 -9.82 7.51 -11.94
N SER A 36 -10.05 6.40 -12.65
CA SER A 36 -10.45 5.11 -12.06
C SER A 36 -9.37 4.55 -11.14
N ILE A 37 -8.10 4.61 -11.53
CA ILE A 37 -6.97 4.17 -10.69
C ILE A 37 -6.92 4.99 -9.40
N VAL A 38 -6.99 6.33 -9.49
CA VAL A 38 -6.97 7.21 -8.32
C VAL A 38 -8.15 6.92 -7.39
N ARG A 39 -9.35 6.72 -7.94
CA ARG A 39 -10.54 6.40 -7.15
C ARG A 39 -10.46 5.02 -6.51
N ALA A 40 -10.00 4.02 -7.25
CA ALA A 40 -9.81 2.67 -6.73
C ALA A 40 -8.77 2.66 -5.59
N GLN A 41 -7.66 3.39 -5.73
CA GLN A 41 -6.67 3.57 -4.67
C GLN A 41 -7.30 4.10 -3.38
N GLN A 42 -8.11 5.16 -3.47
CA GLN A 42 -8.79 5.74 -2.30
C GLN A 42 -9.70 4.71 -1.60
N ILE A 43 -10.48 3.95 -2.36
CA ILE A 43 -11.38 2.92 -1.84
C ILE A 43 -10.60 1.81 -1.15
N VAL A 44 -9.55 1.31 -1.77
CA VAL A 44 -8.72 0.23 -1.22
C VAL A 44 -8.00 0.70 0.05
N LEU A 45 -7.39 1.88 0.03
CA LEU A 45 -6.70 2.43 1.22
C LEU A 45 -7.67 2.67 2.38
N GLN A 46 -8.90 3.12 2.12
CA GLN A 46 -9.92 3.28 3.16
C GLN A 46 -10.31 1.93 3.79
N ARG A 47 -10.45 0.86 2.98
CA ARG A 47 -10.73 -0.50 3.48
C ARG A 47 -9.57 -1.01 4.34
N ILE A 48 -8.34 -0.86 3.87
CA ILE A 48 -7.12 -1.23 4.60
C ILE A 48 -7.06 -0.48 5.94
N ASP A 49 -7.26 0.84 5.93
CA ASP A 49 -7.23 1.67 7.15
C ASP A 49 -8.30 1.26 8.17
N THR A 50 -9.50 0.89 7.70
CA THR A 50 -10.57 0.40 8.57
C THR A 50 -10.16 -0.87 9.32
N VAL A 51 -9.42 -1.77 8.66
CA VAL A 51 -8.94 -3.03 9.25
C VAL A 51 -7.74 -2.80 10.17
N LEU A 52 -6.81 -1.90 9.80
CA LEU A 52 -5.56 -1.71 10.54
C LEU A 52 -5.69 -0.75 11.73
N ARG A 53 -6.64 0.18 11.71
CA ARG A 53 -6.82 1.18 12.77
C ARG A 53 -7.05 0.56 14.16
N PRO A 54 -7.86 -0.50 14.35
CA PRO A 54 -8.01 -1.16 15.64
C PRO A 54 -6.72 -1.80 16.17
N LEU A 55 -5.74 -2.06 15.28
CA LEU A 55 -4.43 -2.60 15.60
C LEU A 55 -3.38 -1.51 15.81
N ASP A 56 -3.78 -0.24 15.77
CA ASP A 56 -2.91 0.94 15.85
C ASP A 56 -1.79 0.93 14.78
N LEU A 57 -2.13 0.49 13.57
CA LEU A 57 -1.25 0.47 12.42
C LEU A 57 -1.79 1.33 11.28
N THR A 58 -0.87 1.91 10.49
CA THR A 58 -1.13 2.37 9.12
C THR A 58 -0.63 1.31 8.14
N PHE A 59 -1.04 1.40 6.87
CA PHE A 59 -0.57 0.46 5.85
C PHE A 59 0.96 0.47 5.73
N ALA A 60 1.58 1.64 5.70
CA ALA A 60 3.05 1.76 5.64
C ALA A 60 3.76 1.09 6.84
N ARG A 61 3.21 1.23 8.06
CA ARG A 61 3.75 0.56 9.25
C ARG A 61 3.56 -0.96 9.20
N TYR A 62 2.42 -1.41 8.69
CA TYR A 62 2.16 -2.82 8.44
C TYR A 62 3.16 -3.41 7.43
N GLU A 63 3.39 -2.73 6.31
CA GLU A 63 4.36 -3.16 5.29
C GLU A 63 5.78 -3.31 5.86
N ILE A 64 6.22 -2.37 6.69
CA ILE A 64 7.52 -2.45 7.38
C ILE A 64 7.58 -3.70 8.28
N LEU A 65 6.60 -3.93 9.13
CA LEU A 65 6.57 -5.09 10.03
C LEU A 65 6.57 -6.40 9.24
N THR A 66 5.78 -6.47 8.18
CA THR A 66 5.67 -7.65 7.32
C THR A 66 6.98 -7.90 6.57
N LEU A 67 7.60 -6.85 6.01
CA LEU A 67 8.89 -6.94 5.35
C LEU A 67 9.97 -7.47 6.31
N LEU A 68 10.05 -6.93 7.53
CA LEU A 68 10.99 -7.40 8.54
C LEU A 68 10.72 -8.86 8.94
N SER A 69 9.46 -9.26 9.05
CA SER A 69 9.06 -10.64 9.38
C SER A 69 9.53 -11.66 8.35
N PHE A 70 9.64 -11.27 7.07
CA PHE A 70 10.11 -12.14 6.00
C PHE A 70 11.62 -12.26 5.93
N THR A 71 12.37 -11.43 6.67
CA THR A 71 13.83 -11.52 6.66
C THR A 71 14.32 -12.63 7.59
N LYS A 72 15.44 -13.26 7.23
CA LYS A 72 16.04 -14.36 8.01
C LYS A 72 16.29 -14.00 9.48
N HIS A 73 16.68 -12.75 9.74
CA HIS A 73 17.06 -12.28 11.07
C HIS A 73 16.05 -11.28 11.67
N GLY A 74 14.92 -11.03 11.02
CA GLY A 74 13.93 -10.06 11.49
C GLY A 74 14.41 -8.61 11.40
N SER A 75 15.50 -8.34 10.68
CA SER A 75 16.11 -7.01 10.63
C SER A 75 16.59 -6.63 9.23
N LEU A 76 16.58 -5.33 8.95
CA LEU A 76 17.07 -4.74 7.69
C LEU A 76 17.70 -3.36 7.95
N PRO A 77 18.71 -2.96 7.15
CA PRO A 77 19.16 -1.58 7.11
C PRO A 77 18.03 -0.63 6.69
N MET A 78 17.90 0.51 7.39
CA MET A 78 16.90 1.53 7.13
C MET A 78 16.89 1.99 5.66
N THR A 79 18.08 2.14 5.07
CA THR A 79 18.23 2.52 3.65
C THR A 79 17.67 1.49 2.68
N LYS A 80 17.78 0.19 3.03
CA LYS A 80 17.27 -0.91 2.19
C LYS A 80 15.75 -0.98 2.20
N MET A 81 15.13 -0.63 3.32
CA MET A 81 13.66 -0.64 3.44
C MET A 81 12.99 0.36 2.50
N GLY A 82 13.55 1.58 2.38
CA GLY A 82 13.03 2.58 1.44
C GLY A 82 13.01 2.09 0.00
N ALA A 83 14.09 1.44 -0.45
CA ALA A 83 14.17 0.88 -1.78
C ALA A 83 13.18 -0.29 -2.01
N LEU A 84 13.04 -1.20 -1.03
CA LEU A 84 12.15 -2.36 -1.13
C LEU A 84 10.67 -1.97 -1.07
N LEU A 85 10.32 -0.96 -0.29
CA LEU A 85 8.94 -0.45 -0.15
C LEU A 85 8.62 0.66 -1.15
N GLN A 86 9.60 1.10 -1.93
CA GLN A 86 9.47 2.18 -2.93
C GLN A 86 8.91 3.47 -2.31
N VAL A 87 9.38 3.82 -1.10
CA VAL A 87 8.99 5.02 -0.37
C VAL A 87 10.20 5.88 -0.04
N HIS A 88 9.94 7.18 0.12
CA HIS A 88 11.00 8.12 0.46
C HIS A 88 11.65 7.76 1.82
N PRO A 89 12.97 7.90 1.99
CA PRO A 89 13.67 7.57 3.24
C PRO A 89 13.08 8.25 4.49
N THR A 90 12.62 9.49 4.37
CA THR A 90 11.96 10.22 5.46
C THR A 90 10.67 9.53 5.93
N SER A 91 9.90 8.94 5.00
CA SER A 91 8.68 8.18 5.32
C SER A 91 9.02 6.91 6.10
N VAL A 92 10.09 6.20 5.71
CA VAL A 92 10.59 5.03 6.47
C VAL A 92 11.00 5.43 7.87
N THR A 93 11.80 6.48 8.01
CA THR A 93 12.26 6.97 9.32
C THR A 93 11.08 7.30 10.23
N SER A 94 10.12 8.08 9.75
CA SER A 94 8.93 8.44 10.53
C SER A 94 8.07 7.22 10.92
N ALA A 95 7.92 6.26 10.02
CA ALA A 95 7.17 5.04 10.30
C ALA A 95 7.88 4.14 11.32
N VAL A 96 9.22 4.00 11.22
CA VAL A 96 10.04 3.25 12.18
C VAL A 96 10.06 3.93 13.54
N ASP A 97 10.13 5.28 13.62
CA ASP A 97 10.02 6.02 14.90
C ASP A 97 8.73 5.68 15.64
N ARG A 98 7.62 5.62 14.90
CA ARG A 98 6.32 5.26 15.47
C ARG A 98 6.27 3.80 15.93
N LEU A 99 6.80 2.88 15.12
CA LEU A 99 6.87 1.45 15.48
C LEU A 99 7.79 1.19 16.69
N GLU A 100 8.89 1.93 16.80
CA GLU A 100 9.78 1.87 17.95
C GLU A 100 9.08 2.40 19.21
N GLY A 101 8.39 3.54 19.12
CA GLY A 101 7.58 4.07 20.22
C GLY A 101 6.44 3.14 20.67
N GLN A 102 5.97 2.26 19.79
CA GLN A 102 4.98 1.21 20.08
C GLN A 102 5.63 -0.09 20.60
N GLY A 103 6.96 -0.20 20.61
CA GLY A 103 7.69 -1.41 21.00
C GLY A 103 7.63 -2.56 19.98
N PHE A 104 7.24 -2.28 18.73
CA PHE A 104 7.15 -3.29 17.67
C PHE A 104 8.44 -3.46 16.88
N VAL A 105 9.30 -2.46 16.91
CA VAL A 105 10.61 -2.43 16.27
C VAL A 105 11.62 -1.83 17.25
N GLU A 106 12.86 -2.24 17.16
CA GLU A 106 14.00 -1.64 17.82
C GLU A 106 15.07 -1.24 16.79
N ARG A 107 15.87 -0.22 17.11
CA ARG A 107 17.03 0.16 16.32
C ARG A 107 18.29 -0.47 16.88
N LEU A 108 19.02 -1.15 16.01
CA LEU A 108 20.28 -1.80 16.35
C LEU A 108 21.43 -1.24 15.50
N PRO A 109 22.65 -1.13 16.03
CA PRO A 109 23.82 -0.82 15.23
C PRO A 109 24.08 -1.94 14.23
N HIS A 110 24.49 -1.57 13.01
CA HIS A 110 24.89 -2.57 12.02
C HIS A 110 26.21 -3.23 12.43
N PRO A 111 26.36 -4.56 12.37
CA PRO A 111 27.51 -5.27 12.92
C PRO A 111 28.86 -4.92 12.26
N THR A 112 28.85 -4.49 11.01
CA THR A 112 30.07 -4.20 10.24
C THR A 112 30.14 -2.77 9.68
N ASP A 113 29.03 -2.04 9.65
CA ASP A 113 28.97 -0.66 9.15
C ASP A 113 28.48 0.29 10.25
N ARG A 114 29.40 1.04 10.88
CA ARG A 114 29.10 1.98 11.96
C ARG A 114 28.19 3.14 11.55
N ARG A 115 27.97 3.37 10.25
CA ARG A 115 27.10 4.44 9.72
C ARG A 115 25.67 3.94 9.46
N ALA A 116 25.47 2.63 9.44
CA ALA A 116 24.17 2.03 9.16
C ALA A 116 23.44 1.67 10.45
N VAL A 117 22.13 1.88 10.44
CA VAL A 117 21.21 1.48 11.50
C VAL A 117 20.28 0.40 10.94
N LEU A 118 20.13 -0.67 11.69
CA LEU A 118 19.15 -1.72 11.41
C LEU A 118 17.85 -1.40 12.14
N ALA A 119 16.73 -1.60 11.49
CA ALA A 119 15.45 -1.81 12.15
C ALA A 119 15.24 -3.30 12.35
N SER A 120 14.93 -3.72 13.56
CA SER A 120 14.72 -5.12 13.96
C SER A 120 13.33 -5.26 14.55
N ILE A 121 12.56 -6.26 14.06
CA ILE A 121 11.23 -6.53 14.59
C ILE A 121 11.31 -7.25 15.94
N THR A 122 10.53 -6.79 16.92
CA THR A 122 10.39 -7.45 18.22
C THR A 122 9.39 -8.60 18.16
N GLU A 123 9.29 -9.40 19.23
CA GLU A 123 8.29 -10.46 19.34
C GLU A 123 6.86 -9.87 19.33
N SER A 124 6.64 -8.74 20.02
CA SER A 124 5.35 -8.04 19.97
C SER A 124 5.04 -7.51 18.57
N GLY A 125 6.06 -7.03 17.84
CA GLY A 125 5.93 -6.63 16.44
C GLY A 125 5.54 -7.79 15.53
N ARG A 126 6.14 -8.98 15.71
CA ARG A 126 5.78 -10.19 14.96
C ARG A 126 4.34 -10.60 15.21
N THR A 127 3.94 -10.64 16.47
CA THR A 127 2.55 -10.94 16.86
C THR A 127 1.57 -9.95 16.23
N ARG A 128 1.92 -8.65 16.25
CA ARG A 128 1.11 -7.58 15.64
C ARG A 128 1.02 -7.73 14.11
N ALA A 129 2.14 -8.02 13.43
CA ALA A 129 2.18 -8.26 11.99
C ALA A 129 1.31 -9.45 11.58
N LEU A 130 1.38 -10.56 12.31
CA LEU A 130 0.56 -11.75 12.04
C LEU A 130 -0.93 -11.46 12.20
N ALA A 131 -1.34 -10.78 13.26
CA ALA A 131 -2.74 -10.39 13.48
C ALA A 131 -3.24 -9.46 12.37
N ALA A 132 -2.43 -8.47 11.96
CA ALA A 132 -2.76 -7.55 10.88
C ALA A 132 -2.87 -8.27 9.53
N THR A 133 -1.93 -9.20 9.24
CA THR A 133 -1.96 -10.00 8.01
C THR A 133 -3.21 -10.88 7.94
N ALA A 134 -3.56 -11.57 9.02
CA ALA A 134 -4.78 -12.39 9.06
C ALA A 134 -6.04 -11.55 8.82
N ALA A 135 -6.13 -10.38 9.44
CA ALA A 135 -7.26 -9.48 9.26
C ALA A 135 -7.34 -8.91 7.83
N LEU A 136 -6.22 -8.48 7.25
CA LEU A 136 -6.17 -7.97 5.87
C LEU A 136 -6.48 -9.07 4.84
N ASN A 137 -5.94 -10.28 5.02
CA ASN A 137 -6.25 -11.40 4.14
C ASN A 137 -7.76 -11.64 4.08
N GLY A 138 -8.40 -11.85 5.23
CA GLY A 138 -9.81 -12.19 5.28
C GLY A 138 -10.77 -11.06 4.90
N GLN A 139 -10.39 -9.78 5.10
CA GLN A 139 -11.31 -8.66 4.92
C GLN A 139 -11.02 -7.79 3.69
N VAL A 140 -9.82 -7.88 3.12
CA VAL A 140 -9.41 -7.04 1.99
C VAL A 140 -8.85 -7.86 0.83
N PHE A 141 -7.79 -8.66 1.06
CA PHE A 141 -7.04 -9.27 -0.03
C PHE A 141 -7.79 -10.43 -0.71
N GLU A 142 -8.52 -11.21 0.06
CA GLU A 142 -9.38 -12.29 -0.46
C GLU A 142 -10.77 -11.79 -0.90
N GLN A 143 -11.11 -10.53 -0.59
CA GLN A 143 -12.43 -9.95 -0.83
C GLN A 143 -12.35 -8.64 -1.60
N LEU A 144 -11.65 -8.62 -2.73
CA LEU A 144 -11.56 -7.43 -3.59
C LEU A 144 -12.90 -7.04 -4.23
N GLY A 145 -13.88 -7.95 -4.28
CA GLY A 145 -15.19 -7.70 -4.91
C GLY A 145 -15.18 -7.86 -6.42
N ILE A 146 -14.15 -8.48 -6.98
CA ILE A 146 -14.00 -8.83 -8.40
C ILE A 146 -13.58 -10.30 -8.54
N THR A 147 -13.78 -10.90 -9.70
CA THR A 147 -13.44 -12.29 -9.97
C THR A 147 -11.92 -12.52 -10.01
N GLU A 148 -11.46 -13.75 -9.79
CA GLU A 148 -10.05 -14.11 -9.89
C GLU A 148 -9.46 -13.75 -11.28
N HIS A 149 -10.21 -13.95 -12.34
CA HIS A 149 -9.81 -13.56 -13.69
C HIS A 149 -9.55 -12.04 -13.78
N GLN A 150 -10.46 -11.22 -13.24
CA GLN A 150 -10.30 -9.76 -13.19
C GLN A 150 -9.12 -9.33 -12.31
N VAL A 151 -8.86 -10.02 -11.20
CA VAL A 151 -7.65 -9.78 -10.36
C VAL A 151 -6.39 -10.00 -11.20
N ASN A 152 -6.31 -11.08 -11.98
CA ASN A 152 -5.16 -11.37 -12.82
C ASN A 152 -4.99 -10.33 -13.95
N GLN A 153 -6.07 -9.90 -14.59
CA GLN A 153 -6.06 -8.82 -15.58
C GLN A 153 -5.55 -7.50 -14.97
N LEU A 154 -6.10 -7.10 -13.83
CA LEU A 154 -5.71 -5.89 -13.12
C LEU A 154 -4.23 -5.90 -12.76
N ARG A 155 -3.72 -7.01 -12.20
CA ARG A 155 -2.28 -7.17 -11.88
C ARG A 155 -1.41 -7.03 -13.12
N THR A 156 -1.83 -7.59 -14.25
CA THR A 156 -1.08 -7.52 -15.52
C THR A 156 -1.00 -6.08 -16.03
N VAL A 157 -2.13 -5.36 -16.05
CA VAL A 157 -2.19 -3.97 -16.52
C VAL A 157 -1.40 -3.04 -15.61
N LEU A 158 -1.57 -3.14 -14.29
CA LEU A 158 -0.85 -2.31 -13.32
C LEU A 158 0.67 -2.60 -13.35
N ARG A 159 1.06 -3.86 -13.56
CA ARG A 159 2.48 -4.21 -13.70
C ARG A 159 3.08 -3.56 -14.95
N ALA A 160 2.38 -3.58 -16.09
CA ALA A 160 2.85 -2.94 -17.32
C ALA A 160 2.97 -1.42 -17.14
N LEU A 161 1.99 -0.77 -16.50
CA LEU A 161 2.03 0.67 -16.20
C LEU A 161 3.26 1.02 -15.35
N ARG A 162 3.53 0.26 -14.30
CA ARG A 162 4.68 0.47 -13.40
C ARG A 162 6.01 0.25 -14.10
N ALA A 163 6.13 -0.81 -14.91
CA ALA A 163 7.34 -1.09 -15.68
C ALA A 163 7.66 0.04 -16.68
N ASN A 164 6.64 0.54 -17.40
CA ASN A 164 6.82 1.67 -18.32
C ASN A 164 7.20 2.98 -17.61
N ALA A 165 6.86 3.13 -16.34
CA ALA A 165 7.27 4.25 -15.51
C ALA A 165 8.68 4.08 -14.89
N GLY A 166 9.36 2.95 -15.12
CA GLY A 166 10.68 2.68 -14.55
C GLY A 166 10.64 2.36 -13.04
N ASP A 167 9.53 1.81 -12.54
CA ASP A 167 9.32 1.50 -11.14
C ASP A 167 10.11 0.23 -10.70
N PHE A 168 10.50 -0.61 -11.62
CA PHE A 168 11.37 -1.80 -11.44
C PHE A 168 12.00 -2.26 -12.75
#